data_ccf80d0caf5970e73939b05cec47b2af
#
_entry.id   ccf80d0caf5970e73939b05cec47b2af
#
_cell.length_a   1.000
_cell.length_b   1.000
_cell.length_c   1.000
_cell.angle_alpha   90.00
_cell.angle_beta   90.00
_cell.angle_gamma   90.00
#
_symmetry.space_group_name_H-M   'P 1'
#
loop_
_entity.id
_entity.type
_entity.pdbx_description
1 polymer ?
#
loop_
_entity_poly.entity_id
_entity_poly.type
_entity_poly.pdbx_seq_one_letter_code
_entity_poly.pdbx_strand_id
1 'polypeptide(L)'
;PQWFAAIDRPVGDDQDKFGKTIRERAMNSIDKMVEWTPKTGRNRLYSMIEARPDWVLSRQRAWGVPMTCFTKTGAKPTDQDFLLRNGEVNARIAAAFESEGADAWYAEGAKNRFLDGIVDPEAYDQVFDIFDVWFDSGSTHAFVLRDRDDGSEDGMADLYLEGTDQHRGWFHSSLLQSCGTRGHAPYRGVLTH
;
A
#
# COMPACT_ATOMS: atom_id res chain seq x y z
N PRO A 1 -0.13 -18.53 6.96
CA PRO A 1 -0.59 -17.22 7.43
C PRO A 1 -0.93 -16.32 6.24
N GLN A 2 -1.80 -15.33 6.42
CA GLN A 2 -2.13 -14.34 5.41
C GLN A 2 -1.99 -12.94 6.00
N TRP A 3 -1.60 -11.97 5.17
CA TRP A 3 -1.45 -10.58 5.55
C TRP A 3 -2.62 -9.75 5.05
N PHE A 4 -3.13 -8.87 5.89
CA PHE A 4 -4.30 -8.04 5.61
C PHE A 4 -3.99 -6.57 5.87
N ALA A 5 -4.47 -5.69 5.02
CA ALA A 5 -4.66 -4.30 5.38
C ALA A 5 -5.97 -4.18 6.16
N ALA A 6 -5.87 -3.86 7.45
CA ALA A 6 -7.00 -3.72 8.36
C ALA A 6 -7.66 -2.36 8.15
N ILE A 7 -8.67 -2.29 7.26
CA ILE A 7 -9.24 -1.02 6.79
C ILE A 7 -10.14 -0.32 7.79
N ASP A 8 -10.56 -1.01 8.85
CA ASP A 8 -11.41 -0.47 9.93
C ASP A 8 -10.64 -0.15 11.23
N ARG A 9 -9.32 -0.32 11.24
CA ARG A 9 -8.49 0.07 12.37
C ARG A 9 -7.95 1.49 12.19
N PRO A 10 -7.85 2.30 13.27
CA PRO A 10 -7.19 3.59 13.21
C PRO A 10 -5.76 3.45 12.69
N VAL A 11 -5.37 4.27 11.72
CA VAL A 11 -4.03 4.23 11.11
C VAL A 11 -2.98 4.75 12.08
N GLY A 12 -3.35 5.71 12.96
CA GLY A 12 -2.49 6.19 14.03
C GLY A 12 -1.40 7.16 13.55
N ASP A 13 -1.71 7.98 12.56
CA ASP A 13 -0.87 9.07 12.05
C ASP A 13 -1.59 10.43 12.13
N ASP A 14 -0.90 11.52 11.74
CA ASP A 14 -1.42 12.88 11.79
C ASP A 14 -2.33 13.25 10.60
N GLN A 15 -2.71 12.29 9.75
CA GLN A 15 -3.43 12.54 8.50
C GLN A 15 -4.94 12.28 8.61
N ASP A 16 -5.55 12.74 9.70
CA ASP A 16 -6.95 12.43 10.05
C ASP A 16 -8.01 13.31 9.35
N LYS A 17 -7.63 14.21 8.44
CA LYS A 17 -8.57 15.15 7.78
C LYS A 17 -9.81 14.47 7.19
N PHE A 18 -9.65 13.28 6.63
CA PHE A 18 -10.72 12.50 6.01
C PHE A 18 -11.22 11.32 6.86
N GLY A 19 -10.70 11.14 8.07
CA GLY A 19 -11.07 10.07 8.98
C GLY A 19 -9.87 9.35 9.59
N LYS A 20 -10.13 8.50 10.57
CA LYS A 20 -9.07 7.77 11.31
C LYS A 20 -8.74 6.42 10.71
N THR A 21 -9.68 5.80 10.01
CA THR A 21 -9.52 4.49 9.38
C THR A 21 -9.37 4.64 7.87
N ILE A 22 -8.76 3.64 7.21
CA ILE A 22 -8.64 3.64 5.75
C ILE A 22 -10.02 3.72 5.09
N ARG A 23 -11.03 3.01 5.62
CA ARG A 23 -12.40 3.06 5.10
C ARG A 23 -13.01 4.46 5.22
N GLU A 24 -12.93 5.09 6.39
CA GLU A 24 -13.43 6.46 6.58
C GLU A 24 -12.76 7.45 5.64
N ARG A 25 -11.44 7.39 5.51
CA ARG A 25 -10.65 8.24 4.61
C ARG A 25 -11.06 8.04 3.15
N ALA A 26 -11.25 6.78 2.72
CA ALA A 26 -11.66 6.46 1.36
C ALA A 26 -13.08 6.97 1.06
N MET A 27 -14.05 6.69 1.92
CA MET A 27 -15.45 7.13 1.76
C MET A 27 -15.56 8.66 1.76
N ASN A 28 -14.88 9.32 2.69
CA ASN A 28 -14.88 10.78 2.76
C ASN A 28 -14.13 11.45 1.59
N SER A 29 -13.07 10.84 1.08
CA SER A 29 -12.39 11.34 -0.12
C SER A 29 -13.29 11.22 -1.35
N ILE A 30 -13.98 10.10 -1.54
CA ILE A 30 -14.96 9.90 -2.62
C ILE A 30 -16.02 11.00 -2.62
N ASP A 31 -16.51 11.39 -1.43
CA ASP A 31 -17.59 12.34 -1.28
C ASP A 31 -17.18 13.81 -1.37
N LYS A 32 -16.01 14.14 -0.82
CA LYS A 32 -15.65 15.53 -0.55
C LYS A 32 -14.52 16.06 -1.43
N MET A 33 -13.83 15.17 -2.13
CA MET A 33 -12.59 15.51 -2.81
C MET A 33 -12.61 15.16 -4.30
N VAL A 34 -13.25 14.05 -4.69
CA VAL A 34 -13.15 13.49 -6.04
C VAL A 34 -14.32 13.93 -6.92
N GLU A 35 -14.01 14.43 -8.11
CA GLU A 35 -14.98 14.72 -9.16
C GLU A 35 -15.25 13.48 -10.01
N TRP A 36 -16.51 13.15 -10.29
CA TRP A 36 -16.91 11.92 -10.96
C TRP A 36 -17.59 12.19 -12.29
N THR A 37 -17.07 11.58 -13.36
CA THR A 37 -17.67 11.59 -14.69
C THR A 37 -17.76 10.16 -15.25
N PRO A 38 -18.94 9.56 -15.40
CA PRO A 38 -20.25 10.08 -14.98
C PRO A 38 -20.41 10.06 -13.43
N LYS A 39 -21.31 10.86 -12.91
CA LYS A 39 -21.58 10.97 -11.45
C LYS A 39 -21.95 9.63 -10.80
N THR A 40 -22.48 8.69 -11.56
CA THR A 40 -22.82 7.33 -11.06
C THR A 40 -21.59 6.53 -10.60
N GLY A 41 -20.40 6.84 -11.11
CA GLY A 41 -19.14 6.23 -10.69
C GLY A 41 -18.87 6.39 -9.19
N ARG A 42 -19.23 7.55 -8.64
CA ARG A 42 -19.16 7.81 -7.19
C ARG A 42 -19.91 6.74 -6.39
N ASN A 43 -21.18 6.51 -6.71
CA ASN A 43 -22.00 5.57 -5.95
C ASN A 43 -21.45 4.14 -6.05
N ARG A 44 -20.94 3.77 -7.24
CA ARG A 44 -20.37 2.45 -7.46
C ARG A 44 -19.15 2.19 -6.58
N LEU A 45 -18.17 3.09 -6.59
CA LEU A 45 -16.97 2.91 -5.77
C LEU A 45 -17.27 3.02 -4.28
N TYR A 46 -18.13 3.98 -3.89
CA TYR A 46 -18.55 4.15 -2.51
C TYR A 46 -19.15 2.87 -1.91
N SER A 47 -20.11 2.26 -2.60
CA SER A 47 -20.74 1.02 -2.12
C SER A 47 -19.76 -0.15 -2.05
N MET A 48 -18.79 -0.21 -2.96
CA MET A 48 -17.74 -1.23 -2.92
C MET A 48 -16.81 -1.06 -1.72
N ILE A 49 -16.46 0.19 -1.36
CA ILE A 49 -15.64 0.48 -0.18
C ILE A 49 -16.44 0.21 1.10
N GLU A 50 -17.70 0.64 1.15
CA GLU A 50 -18.59 0.46 2.32
C GLU A 50 -18.74 -1.01 2.71
N ALA A 51 -18.92 -1.88 1.73
CA ALA A 51 -19.22 -3.30 1.95
C ALA A 51 -17.97 -4.21 1.96
N ARG A 52 -16.78 -3.70 1.69
CA ARG A 52 -15.62 -4.58 1.55
C ARG A 52 -15.05 -5.03 2.90
N PRO A 53 -14.58 -6.29 3.01
CA PRO A 53 -13.76 -6.74 4.13
C PRO A 53 -12.34 -6.15 4.06
N ASP A 54 -11.52 -6.45 5.06
CA ASP A 54 -10.07 -6.19 5.02
C ASP A 54 -9.45 -6.71 3.72
N TRP A 55 -8.43 -6.00 3.23
CA TRP A 55 -7.77 -6.38 2.00
C TRP A 55 -6.67 -7.40 2.25
N VAL A 56 -6.82 -8.61 1.69
CA VAL A 56 -5.77 -9.64 1.73
C VAL A 56 -4.65 -9.22 0.80
N LEU A 57 -3.51 -8.84 1.35
CA LEU A 57 -2.35 -8.35 0.61
C LEU A 57 -1.44 -9.47 0.11
N SER A 58 -1.28 -10.54 0.90
CA SER A 58 -0.36 -11.62 0.55
C SER A 58 -0.91 -12.58 -0.49
N ARG A 59 -0.01 -13.07 -1.35
CA ARG A 59 -0.26 -14.17 -2.29
C ARG A 59 0.84 -15.21 -2.15
N GLN A 60 0.45 -16.49 -2.26
CA GLN A 60 1.32 -17.66 -2.24
C GLN A 60 1.59 -18.10 -3.68
N ARG A 61 2.37 -17.32 -4.40
CA ARG A 61 2.74 -17.56 -5.79
C ARG A 61 4.24 -17.41 -5.98
N ALA A 62 4.77 -18.01 -7.05
CA ALA A 62 6.19 -17.93 -7.38
C ALA A 62 6.60 -16.61 -8.03
N TRP A 63 5.64 -15.75 -8.40
CA TRP A 63 5.88 -14.49 -9.09
C TRP A 63 5.11 -13.36 -8.42
N GLY A 64 5.79 -12.23 -8.22
CA GLY A 64 5.23 -10.99 -7.68
C GLY A 64 6.27 -10.20 -6.89
N VAL A 65 5.91 -8.97 -6.50
CA VAL A 65 6.74 -8.12 -5.65
C VAL A 65 6.77 -8.69 -4.24
N PRO A 66 7.95 -8.91 -3.63
CA PRO A 66 8.04 -9.46 -2.28
C PRO A 66 7.47 -8.50 -1.22
N MET A 67 6.86 -9.08 -0.20
CA MET A 67 6.50 -8.35 1.02
C MET A 67 7.75 -8.21 1.89
N THR A 68 8.46 -7.09 1.77
CA THR A 68 9.74 -6.87 2.46
C THR A 68 9.58 -6.57 3.94
N CYS A 69 9.10 -7.55 4.69
CA CYS A 69 8.83 -7.47 6.10
C CYS A 69 9.67 -8.46 6.90
N PHE A 70 10.04 -8.05 8.11
CA PHE A 70 10.60 -8.93 9.13
C PHE A 70 9.65 -9.00 10.33
N THR A 71 9.41 -10.18 10.84
CA THR A 71 8.59 -10.42 12.03
C THR A 71 9.45 -10.85 13.20
N LYS A 72 9.14 -10.36 14.39
CA LYS A 72 9.86 -10.75 15.60
C LYS A 72 9.60 -12.22 15.91
N THR A 73 10.65 -13.00 16.04
CA THR A 73 10.59 -14.44 16.31
C THR A 73 9.84 -14.70 17.62
N GLY A 74 8.84 -15.58 17.57
CA GLY A 74 8.02 -15.94 18.73
C GLY A 74 6.96 -14.92 19.14
N ALA A 75 6.90 -13.73 18.52
CA ALA A 75 5.86 -12.74 18.80
C ALA A 75 4.54 -13.11 18.11
N LYS A 76 3.43 -12.60 18.65
CA LYS A 76 2.10 -12.79 18.08
C LYS A 76 1.76 -11.63 17.13
N PRO A 77 0.94 -11.86 16.10
CA PRO A 77 0.51 -10.79 15.18
C PRO A 77 -0.21 -9.59 15.84
N THR A 78 -0.65 -9.75 17.08
CA THR A 78 -1.29 -8.69 17.88
C THR A 78 -0.30 -7.84 18.68
N ASP A 79 0.95 -8.27 18.78
CA ASP A 79 1.95 -7.55 19.57
C ASP A 79 2.43 -6.32 18.80
N GLN A 80 2.67 -5.22 19.51
CA GLN A 80 3.04 -3.94 18.88
C GLN A 80 4.39 -4.00 18.15
N ASP A 81 5.29 -4.86 18.62
CA ASP A 81 6.63 -5.07 18.08
C ASP A 81 6.73 -6.30 17.15
N PHE A 82 5.58 -6.86 16.75
CA PHE A 82 5.53 -8.01 15.83
C PHE A 82 6.23 -7.72 14.49
N LEU A 83 5.96 -6.56 13.89
CA LEU A 83 6.62 -6.11 12.66
C LEU A 83 7.80 -5.21 12.99
N LEU A 84 8.96 -5.51 12.42
CA LEU A 84 10.12 -4.62 12.47
C LEU A 84 9.80 -3.32 11.71
N ARG A 85 9.81 -2.20 12.42
CA ARG A 85 9.63 -0.86 11.85
C ARG A 85 10.93 -0.09 12.02
N ASN A 86 11.81 -0.19 11.03
CA ASN A 86 13.13 0.44 11.08
C ASN A 86 13.45 1.10 9.74
N GLY A 87 13.63 2.42 9.74
CA GLY A 87 13.89 3.21 8.53
C GLY A 87 15.22 2.89 7.86
N GLU A 88 16.25 2.51 8.62
CA GLU A 88 17.56 2.14 8.07
C GLU A 88 17.51 0.79 7.36
N VAL A 89 16.79 -0.18 7.93
CA VAL A 89 16.53 -1.48 7.27
C VAL A 89 15.76 -1.25 5.96
N ASN A 90 14.71 -0.44 5.99
CA ASN A 90 13.93 -0.14 4.78
C ASN A 90 14.78 0.55 3.70
N ALA A 91 15.62 1.51 4.07
CA ALA A 91 16.51 2.19 3.14
C ALA A 91 17.54 1.22 2.52
N ARG A 92 18.08 0.30 3.31
CA ARG A 92 19.02 -0.72 2.84
C ARG A 92 18.38 -1.70 1.85
N ILE A 93 17.12 -2.10 2.10
CA ILE A 93 16.33 -2.92 1.17
C ILE A 93 16.08 -2.16 -0.13
N ALA A 94 15.63 -0.91 -0.04
CA ALA A 94 15.35 -0.07 -1.21
C ALA A 94 16.58 0.10 -2.10
N ALA A 95 17.75 0.38 -1.52
CA ALA A 95 19.00 0.52 -2.25
C ALA A 95 19.44 -0.80 -2.95
N ALA A 96 19.19 -1.94 -2.30
CA ALA A 96 19.45 -3.24 -2.93
C ALA A 96 18.50 -3.50 -4.10
N PHE A 97 17.21 -3.16 -3.97
CA PHE A 97 16.23 -3.31 -5.05
C PHE A 97 16.54 -2.40 -6.24
N GLU A 98 17.00 -1.18 -5.98
CA GLU A 98 17.39 -0.23 -7.03
C GLU A 98 18.57 -0.75 -7.86
N SER A 99 19.54 -1.39 -7.21
CA SER A 99 20.78 -1.85 -7.87
C SER A 99 20.71 -3.26 -8.45
N GLU A 100 19.94 -4.16 -7.83
CA GLU A 100 19.94 -5.61 -8.12
C GLU A 100 18.55 -6.15 -8.49
N GLY A 101 17.48 -5.36 -8.26
CA GLY A 101 16.11 -5.80 -8.43
C GLY A 101 15.55 -6.52 -7.20
N ALA A 102 14.26 -6.86 -7.26
CA ALA A 102 13.52 -7.46 -6.15
C ALA A 102 14.01 -8.86 -5.74
N ASP A 103 14.73 -9.55 -6.62
CA ASP A 103 15.32 -10.87 -6.35
C ASP A 103 16.36 -10.84 -5.24
N ALA A 104 16.94 -9.66 -4.96
CA ALA A 104 17.82 -9.45 -3.81
C ALA A 104 17.19 -9.88 -2.47
N TRP A 105 15.85 -9.84 -2.37
CA TRP A 105 15.12 -10.30 -1.18
C TRP A 105 15.24 -11.81 -0.95
N TYR A 106 15.36 -12.60 -2.01
CA TYR A 106 15.41 -14.06 -1.98
C TYR A 106 16.83 -14.61 -2.04
N ALA A 107 17.85 -13.75 -2.15
CA ALA A 107 19.23 -14.16 -2.20
C ALA A 107 19.67 -14.86 -0.90
N GLU A 108 20.59 -15.81 -1.01
CA GLU A 108 21.20 -16.46 0.15
C GLU A 108 21.83 -15.42 1.10
N GLY A 109 21.51 -15.49 2.38
CA GLY A 109 22.00 -14.53 3.38
C GLY A 109 21.29 -13.17 3.39
N ALA A 110 20.21 -12.99 2.62
CA ALA A 110 19.49 -11.72 2.54
C ALA A 110 19.04 -11.18 3.92
N LYS A 111 18.55 -12.05 4.81
CA LYS A 111 18.16 -11.67 6.19
C LYS A 111 19.31 -10.96 6.91
N ASN A 112 20.46 -11.60 6.95
CA ASN A 112 21.64 -11.02 7.62
C ASN A 112 22.11 -9.75 6.90
N ARG A 113 22.20 -9.76 5.58
CA ARG A 113 22.56 -8.60 4.77
C ARG A 113 21.74 -7.36 5.14
N PHE A 114 20.43 -7.52 5.34
CA PHE A 114 19.54 -6.39 5.63
C PHE A 114 19.51 -5.99 7.09
N LEU A 115 19.77 -6.91 8.03
CA LEU A 115 19.62 -6.69 9.46
C LEU A 115 20.93 -6.45 10.21
N ASP A 116 22.06 -7.04 9.77
CA ASP A 116 23.35 -6.96 10.47
C ASP A 116 23.77 -5.52 10.73
N GLY A 117 24.21 -5.27 11.98
CA GLY A 117 24.66 -3.96 12.43
C GLY A 117 23.54 -2.97 12.77
N ILE A 118 22.26 -3.33 12.51
CA ILE A 118 21.10 -2.49 12.86
C ILE A 118 20.30 -3.16 13.98
N VAL A 119 19.93 -4.44 13.78
CA VAL A 119 19.23 -5.27 14.76
C VAL A 119 19.83 -6.67 14.74
N ASP A 120 19.58 -7.46 15.79
CA ASP A 120 20.00 -8.86 15.82
C ASP A 120 19.18 -9.69 14.80
N PRO A 121 19.79 -10.25 13.74
CA PRO A 121 19.07 -11.07 12.76
C PRO A 121 18.38 -12.30 13.35
N GLU A 122 18.92 -12.87 14.42
CA GLU A 122 18.34 -14.06 15.06
C GLU A 122 17.03 -13.76 15.81
N ALA A 123 16.77 -12.49 16.09
CA ALA A 123 15.53 -12.05 16.70
C ALA A 123 14.36 -11.92 15.73
N TYR A 124 14.60 -12.10 14.41
CA TYR A 124 13.59 -11.86 13.39
C TYR A 124 13.52 -12.97 12.33
N ASP A 125 12.32 -13.18 11.82
CA ASP A 125 12.02 -14.07 10.71
C ASP A 125 11.69 -13.24 9.46
N GLN A 126 12.28 -13.60 8.32
CA GLN A 126 12.02 -12.97 7.03
C GLN A 126 10.71 -13.48 6.43
N VAL A 127 9.88 -12.58 5.91
CA VAL A 127 8.63 -12.94 5.22
C VAL A 127 8.91 -13.17 3.75
N PHE A 128 8.43 -14.28 3.19
CA PHE A 128 8.62 -14.67 1.79
C PHE A 128 7.35 -14.61 0.93
N ASP A 129 6.24 -14.12 1.50
CA ASP A 129 5.01 -13.88 0.73
C ASP A 129 5.23 -12.74 -0.27
N ILE A 130 4.44 -12.74 -1.34
CA ILE A 130 4.41 -11.65 -2.32
C ILE A 130 3.12 -10.83 -2.19
N PHE A 131 3.16 -9.61 -2.69
CA PHE A 131 1.98 -8.75 -2.76
C PHE A 131 0.96 -9.20 -3.82
N ASP A 132 -0.30 -8.87 -3.56
CA ASP A 132 -1.33 -8.79 -4.58
C ASP A 132 -0.90 -7.81 -5.68
N VAL A 133 -0.98 -8.21 -6.95
CA VAL A 133 -0.64 -7.35 -8.09
C VAL A 133 -1.43 -6.03 -8.10
N TRP A 134 -2.60 -5.98 -7.51
CA TRP A 134 -3.34 -4.74 -7.30
C TRP A 134 -2.69 -3.79 -6.30
N PHE A 135 -1.81 -4.31 -5.45
CA PHE A 135 -0.96 -3.47 -4.60
C PHE A 135 0.09 -2.75 -5.46
N ASP A 136 0.74 -3.45 -6.37
CA ASP A 136 1.76 -2.88 -7.25
C ASP A 136 1.17 -1.77 -8.12
N SER A 137 0.07 -2.05 -8.82
CA SER A 137 -0.63 -1.05 -9.64
C SER A 137 -1.20 0.10 -8.82
N GLY A 138 -1.68 -0.18 -7.62
CA GLY A 138 -2.18 0.83 -6.68
C GLY A 138 -1.11 1.81 -6.22
N SER A 139 0.18 1.43 -6.28
CA SER A 139 1.31 2.26 -5.85
C SER A 139 1.73 3.35 -6.84
N THR A 140 1.10 3.44 -8.02
CA THR A 140 1.44 4.43 -9.07
C THR A 140 1.43 5.87 -8.55
N HIS A 141 0.59 6.21 -7.59
CA HIS A 141 0.59 7.53 -6.95
C HIS A 141 1.90 7.86 -6.22
N ALA A 142 2.68 6.85 -5.83
CA ALA A 142 3.99 7.05 -5.22
C ALA A 142 5.07 7.16 -6.31
N PHE A 143 5.34 6.09 -7.06
CA PHE A 143 6.49 6.03 -7.95
C PHE A 143 6.31 6.79 -9.28
N VAL A 144 5.09 7.17 -9.69
CA VAL A 144 4.84 7.99 -10.87
C VAL A 144 4.57 9.45 -10.50
N LEU A 145 3.65 9.69 -9.56
CA LEU A 145 3.19 11.06 -9.29
C LEU A 145 4.07 11.78 -8.28
N ARG A 146 4.54 11.12 -7.23
CA ARG A 146 5.34 11.73 -6.18
C ARG A 146 6.84 11.74 -6.49
N ASP A 147 7.38 10.61 -6.97
CA ASP A 147 8.83 10.37 -6.96
C ASP A 147 9.52 10.73 -8.29
N ARG A 148 8.75 10.96 -9.38
CA ARG A 148 9.34 11.38 -10.66
C ARG A 148 9.45 12.90 -10.76
N ASP A 149 10.48 13.38 -11.45
CA ASP A 149 10.71 14.82 -11.71
C ASP A 149 9.59 15.46 -12.53
N ASP A 150 8.94 14.68 -13.41
CA ASP A 150 7.78 15.07 -14.22
C ASP A 150 6.43 14.63 -13.61
N GLY A 151 6.43 14.25 -12.35
CA GLY A 151 5.24 13.93 -11.58
C GLY A 151 4.40 15.16 -11.22
N SER A 152 3.48 15.00 -10.29
CA SER A 152 2.69 16.14 -9.80
C SER A 152 3.29 16.73 -8.53
N GLU A 153 3.18 18.05 -8.36
CA GLU A 153 3.76 18.80 -7.23
C GLU A 153 3.32 18.25 -5.86
N ASP A 154 2.08 17.79 -5.74
CA ASP A 154 1.52 17.24 -4.51
C ASP A 154 1.34 15.70 -4.56
N GLY A 155 1.85 15.05 -5.60
CA GLY A 155 1.74 13.60 -5.81
C GLY A 155 0.32 13.12 -6.09
N MET A 156 -0.57 14.00 -6.59
CA MET A 156 -1.95 13.67 -6.95
C MET A 156 -2.16 13.76 -8.47
N ALA A 157 -2.93 12.85 -9.03
CA ALA A 157 -3.41 12.97 -10.40
C ALA A 157 -4.58 13.96 -10.49
N ASP A 158 -4.60 14.77 -11.52
CA ASP A 158 -5.77 15.60 -11.83
C ASP A 158 -6.93 14.71 -12.31
N LEU A 159 -6.62 13.67 -13.08
CA LEU A 159 -7.62 12.76 -13.64
C LEU A 159 -7.11 11.33 -13.73
N TYR A 160 -7.90 10.38 -13.19
CA TYR A 160 -7.81 8.96 -13.53
C TYR A 160 -8.81 8.66 -14.65
N LEU A 161 -8.34 8.11 -15.77
CA LEU A 161 -9.13 7.82 -16.97
C LEU A 161 -8.98 6.34 -17.35
N GLU A 162 -10.02 5.56 -17.17
CA GLU A 162 -10.07 4.14 -17.50
C GLU A 162 -11.50 3.64 -17.70
N GLY A 163 -11.65 2.37 -18.07
CA GLY A 163 -12.92 1.71 -18.15
C GLY A 163 -13.63 1.57 -16.81
N THR A 164 -14.94 1.44 -16.85
CA THR A 164 -15.79 1.35 -15.65
C THR A 164 -15.52 0.12 -14.77
N ASP A 165 -14.87 -0.92 -15.31
CA ASP A 165 -14.42 -2.11 -14.55
C ASP A 165 -13.36 -1.76 -13.48
N GLN A 166 -12.61 -0.67 -13.66
CA GLN A 166 -11.55 -0.24 -12.73
C GLN A 166 -12.08 0.30 -11.40
N HIS A 167 -13.38 0.47 -11.23
CA HIS A 167 -13.96 0.66 -9.89
C HIS A 167 -13.68 -0.53 -8.95
N ARG A 168 -13.49 -1.74 -9.52
CA ARG A 168 -13.07 -2.94 -8.76
C ARG A 168 -11.60 -3.28 -8.95
N GLY A 169 -10.84 -2.44 -9.60
CA GLY A 169 -9.42 -2.62 -9.92
C GLY A 169 -8.59 -1.45 -9.43
N TRP A 170 -7.97 -0.72 -10.35
CA TRP A 170 -6.99 0.32 -10.08
C TRP A 170 -7.53 1.52 -9.30
N PHE A 171 -8.74 2.01 -9.59
CA PHE A 171 -9.34 3.10 -8.80
C PHE A 171 -9.47 2.73 -7.34
N HIS A 172 -9.82 1.48 -7.07
CA HIS A 172 -10.05 0.95 -5.73
C HIS A 172 -8.74 0.72 -4.96
N SER A 173 -7.77 0.03 -5.58
CA SER A 173 -6.50 -0.31 -4.94
C SER A 173 -5.66 0.93 -4.64
N SER A 174 -5.56 1.87 -5.60
CA SER A 174 -4.83 3.12 -5.39
C SER A 174 -5.50 4.02 -4.35
N LEU A 175 -6.83 4.04 -4.28
CA LEU A 175 -7.57 4.75 -3.24
C LEU A 175 -7.22 4.23 -1.84
N LEU A 176 -7.30 2.92 -1.63
CA LEU A 176 -7.02 2.33 -0.32
C LEU A 176 -5.56 2.54 0.12
N GLN A 177 -4.62 2.37 -0.80
CA GLN A 177 -3.21 2.61 -0.49
C GLN A 177 -2.94 4.07 -0.14
N SER A 178 -3.42 4.99 -0.95
CA SER A 178 -3.21 6.42 -0.70
C SER A 178 -3.88 6.86 0.59
N CYS A 179 -5.10 6.38 0.87
CA CYS A 179 -5.76 6.65 2.15
C CYS A 179 -5.00 6.09 3.35
N GLY A 180 -4.35 4.93 3.20
CA GLY A 180 -3.53 4.33 4.25
C GLY A 180 -2.20 5.03 4.50
N THR A 181 -1.58 5.60 3.45
CA THR A 181 -0.23 6.18 3.52
C THR A 181 -0.20 7.71 3.49
N ARG A 182 -1.26 8.35 2.99
CA ARG A 182 -1.33 9.80 2.76
C ARG A 182 -2.62 10.45 3.28
N GLY A 183 -3.55 9.66 3.79
CA GLY A 183 -4.79 10.13 4.41
C GLY A 183 -5.93 10.49 3.45
N HIS A 184 -5.74 10.44 2.13
CA HIS A 184 -6.73 10.86 1.12
C HIS A 184 -6.59 10.10 -0.20
N ALA A 185 -7.55 10.29 -1.13
CA ALA A 185 -7.47 9.76 -2.49
C ALA A 185 -6.25 10.30 -3.25
N PRO A 186 -5.68 9.53 -4.19
CA PRO A 186 -4.54 9.93 -5.00
C PRO A 186 -4.92 10.72 -6.27
N TYR A 187 -6.20 10.98 -6.47
CA TYR A 187 -6.75 11.64 -7.66
C TYR A 187 -7.82 12.66 -7.29
N ARG A 188 -7.91 13.72 -8.11
CA ARG A 188 -8.93 14.78 -7.99
C ARG A 188 -10.18 14.45 -8.78
N GLY A 189 -10.04 13.76 -9.91
CA GLY A 189 -11.13 13.38 -10.79
C GLY A 189 -11.04 11.95 -11.29
N VAL A 190 -12.19 11.35 -11.57
CA VAL A 190 -12.29 10.04 -12.24
C VAL A 190 -13.26 10.17 -13.41
N LEU A 191 -12.78 9.81 -14.60
CA LEU A 191 -13.56 9.72 -15.81
C LEU A 191 -13.58 8.28 -16.29
N THR A 192 -14.78 7.76 -16.54
CA THR A 192 -14.96 6.38 -17.02
C THR A 192 -15.87 6.32 -18.24
N HIS A 193 -15.62 5.37 -19.10
CA HIS A 193 -16.43 5.07 -20.28
C HIS A 193 -17.04 3.67 -20.20
#